data_eea794ceb4af2e1ce82875f3b12b39f0
#
_entry.id   eea794ceb4af2e1ce82875f3b12b39f0
#
_cell.length_a   1.000
_cell.length_b   1.000
_cell.length_c   1.000
_cell.angle_alpha   90.00
_cell.angle_beta   90.00
_cell.angle_gamma   90.00
#
_symmetry.space_group_name_H-M   'P 1'
#
loop_
_entity.id
_entity.type
_entity.pdbx_description
1 polymer ?
#
loop_
_entity_poly.entity_id
_entity_poly.type
_entity_poly.pdbx_seq_one_letter_code
_entity_poly.pdbx_strand_id
1 'polypeptide(L)'
;SEMCIRDRHRRKYKAEDGQEGGKKRCHGADGKDVVLKVPEGTVIMDAESGKVIADMSGENRRQIVLKGGRGGKGNQHYATATMQVPKYAQPGQPAQELEVLLELKVIADVGLVGFPNVGKSTFLSRVTNAQPKIANYHFTTLSPNLGVVDTDNGGFVIADIPGLIEGASEGVGLGHEFLRHIERTLSLIHI
;
A
#
# COMPACT_ATOMS: atom_id res chain seq x y z
N SER A 1 -1.96 -10.74 -8.52
CA SER A 1 -2.07 -9.65 -9.52
C SER A 1 -3.51 -9.38 -9.95
N GLU A 2 -4.39 -10.38 -10.02
CA GLU A 2 -5.80 -10.16 -10.43
C GLU A 2 -6.63 -9.34 -9.42
N MET A 3 -6.31 -9.39 -8.14
CA MET A 3 -7.03 -8.62 -7.12
C MET A 3 -6.80 -7.11 -7.21
N CYS A 4 -5.63 -6.65 -7.65
CA CYS A 4 -5.35 -5.22 -7.85
C CYS A 4 -6.15 -4.61 -9.02
N ILE A 5 -6.55 -5.40 -10.01
CA ILE A 5 -7.31 -4.92 -11.16
C ILE A 5 -8.80 -4.75 -10.81
N ARG A 6 -9.36 -5.61 -9.99
CA ARG A 6 -10.75 -5.49 -9.52
C ARG A 6 -10.98 -4.25 -8.66
N ASP A 7 -10.02 -3.89 -7.82
CA ASP A 7 -10.17 -2.77 -6.89
C ASP A 7 -9.90 -1.39 -7.51
N ARG A 8 -9.30 -1.32 -8.72
CA ARG A 8 -9.09 -0.05 -9.45
C ARG A 8 -10.37 0.75 -9.70
N HIS A 9 -11.52 0.09 -9.76
CA HIS A 9 -12.81 0.73 -10.04
C HIS A 9 -13.57 1.13 -8.78
N ARG A 10 -13.21 0.62 -7.62
CA ARG A 10 -13.88 0.93 -6.37
C ARG A 10 -13.11 2.00 -5.60
N ARG A 11 -13.63 3.21 -5.60
CA ARG A 11 -13.00 4.38 -4.95
C ARG A 11 -13.46 4.62 -3.51
N LYS A 12 -14.53 3.98 -3.05
CA LYS A 12 -15.07 4.14 -1.70
C LYS A 12 -15.19 2.80 -1.01
N TYR A 13 -14.61 2.71 0.17
CA TYR A 13 -14.73 1.58 1.07
C TYR A 13 -15.36 2.11 2.35
N LYS A 14 -16.48 1.52 2.77
CA LYS A 14 -17.21 1.94 3.96
C LYS A 14 -17.34 0.76 4.90
N ALA A 15 -16.84 0.92 6.13
CA ALA A 15 -17.17 0.07 7.24
C ALA A 15 -18.54 0.45 7.79
N GLU A 16 -19.17 -0.46 8.52
CA GLU A 16 -20.45 -0.21 9.18
C GLU A 16 -20.23 0.75 10.35
N ASP A 17 -21.20 1.63 10.58
CA ASP A 17 -21.26 2.44 11.79
C ASP A 17 -21.59 1.55 13.01
N GLY A 18 -21.28 2.01 14.22
CA GLY A 18 -21.65 1.30 15.42
C GLY A 18 -23.17 1.27 15.61
N GLN A 19 -23.70 0.15 16.07
CA GLN A 19 -25.12 0.02 16.31
C GLN A 19 -25.54 0.71 17.61
N GLU A 20 -26.79 1.17 17.67
CA GLU A 20 -27.37 1.73 18.89
C GLU A 20 -27.45 0.67 20.01
N GLY A 21 -27.21 1.09 21.23
CA GLY A 21 -27.47 0.25 22.41
C GLY A 21 -28.95 -0.06 22.58
N GLY A 22 -29.26 -1.27 22.97
CA GLY A 22 -30.63 -1.74 23.12
C GLY A 22 -31.15 -1.68 24.55
N LYS A 23 -32.44 -1.93 24.67
CA LYS A 23 -33.13 -2.27 25.93
C LYS A 23 -32.71 -3.68 26.39
N LYS A 24 -33.04 -4.10 27.57
CA LYS A 24 -32.68 -5.42 28.12
C LYS A 24 -31.20 -5.68 28.29
N ARG A 25 -30.45 -4.66 28.65
CA ARG A 25 -28.97 -4.74 28.89
C ARG A 25 -28.13 -5.07 27.65
N CYS A 26 -28.64 -4.83 26.45
CA CYS A 26 -27.91 -5.11 25.21
C CYS A 26 -27.06 -3.92 24.81
N HIS A 27 -25.76 -4.18 24.55
CA HIS A 27 -24.89 -3.23 23.89
C HIS A 27 -25.11 -3.28 22.37
N GLY A 28 -24.95 -2.16 21.70
CA GLY A 28 -24.85 -2.13 20.25
C GLY A 28 -23.58 -2.84 19.79
N ALA A 29 -23.64 -3.52 18.66
CA ALA A 29 -22.45 -4.11 18.06
C ALA A 29 -21.54 -3.04 17.46
N ASP A 30 -20.23 -3.26 17.53
CA ASP A 30 -19.26 -2.47 16.78
C ASP A 30 -19.41 -2.74 15.27
N GLY A 31 -19.11 -1.76 14.44
CA GLY A 31 -19.09 -1.93 12.98
C GLY A 31 -18.07 -2.99 12.56
N LYS A 32 -18.40 -3.77 11.54
CA LYS A 32 -17.48 -4.79 11.02
C LYS A 32 -16.27 -4.16 10.36
N ASP A 33 -15.11 -4.78 10.54
CA ASP A 33 -13.87 -4.37 9.90
C ASP A 33 -13.95 -4.52 8.37
N VAL A 34 -13.40 -3.55 7.66
CA VAL A 34 -13.13 -3.66 6.22
C VAL A 34 -11.64 -3.80 6.01
N VAL A 35 -11.24 -4.90 5.38
CA VAL A 35 -9.85 -5.17 5.06
C VAL A 35 -9.61 -4.87 3.58
N LEU A 36 -8.76 -3.87 3.32
CA LEU A 36 -8.28 -3.54 1.98
C LEU A 36 -6.93 -4.24 1.75
N LYS A 37 -6.88 -5.10 0.74
CA LYS A 37 -5.64 -5.77 0.34
C LYS A 37 -4.93 -4.90 -0.69
N VAL A 38 -3.69 -4.54 -0.40
CA VAL A 38 -2.83 -3.75 -1.28
C VAL A 38 -1.54 -4.52 -1.59
N PRO A 39 -0.89 -4.27 -2.74
CA PRO A 39 0.42 -4.83 -3.03
C PRO A 39 1.47 -4.37 -2.03
N GLU A 40 2.52 -5.17 -1.86
CA GLU A 40 3.71 -4.75 -1.11
C GLU A 40 4.34 -3.51 -1.75
N GLY A 41 4.87 -2.60 -0.91
CA GLY A 41 5.41 -1.31 -1.37
C GLY A 41 4.36 -0.23 -1.63
N THR A 42 3.10 -0.45 -1.23
CA THR A 42 2.08 0.61 -1.27
C THR A 42 2.26 1.57 -0.11
N VAL A 43 2.38 2.86 -0.41
CA VAL A 43 2.36 3.94 0.58
C VAL A 43 0.99 4.56 0.63
N ILE A 44 0.47 4.73 1.85
CA ILE A 44 -0.83 5.33 2.13
C ILE A 44 -0.58 6.74 2.66
N MET A 45 -1.09 7.73 1.95
CA MET A 45 -0.95 9.13 2.33
C MET A 45 -2.32 9.76 2.51
N ASP A 46 -2.42 10.72 3.42
CA ASP A 46 -3.58 11.58 3.55
C ASP A 46 -3.67 12.51 2.33
N ALA A 47 -4.81 12.50 1.65
CA ALA A 47 -4.99 13.28 0.43
C ALA A 47 -4.97 14.80 0.65
N GLU A 48 -5.36 15.27 1.84
CA GLU A 48 -5.38 16.71 2.15
C GLU A 48 -4.02 17.23 2.61
N SER A 49 -3.40 16.52 3.57
CA SER A 49 -2.14 16.98 4.18
C SER A 49 -0.89 16.46 3.47
N GLY A 50 -1.01 15.46 2.59
CA GLY A 50 0.12 14.76 1.97
C GLY A 50 0.98 13.95 2.94
N LYS A 51 0.55 13.82 4.20
CA LYS A 51 1.29 13.10 5.24
C LYS A 51 1.20 11.60 5.05
N VAL A 52 2.33 10.91 5.12
CA VAL A 52 2.36 9.45 5.10
C VAL A 52 1.72 8.90 6.37
N ILE A 53 0.68 8.08 6.19
CA ILE A 53 -0.05 7.39 7.27
C ILE A 53 0.58 6.03 7.52
N ALA A 54 0.85 5.29 6.44
CA ALA A 54 1.45 3.96 6.52
C ALA A 54 2.26 3.66 5.26
N ASP A 55 3.32 2.88 5.43
CA ASP A 55 4.12 2.30 4.36
C ASP A 55 4.02 0.76 4.49
N MET A 56 3.47 0.12 3.46
CA MET A 56 3.23 -1.33 3.43
C MET A 56 4.41 -2.07 2.79
N SER A 57 5.62 -1.71 3.18
CA SER A 57 6.87 -2.35 2.73
C SER A 57 7.49 -3.20 3.83
N GLY A 58 8.23 -4.22 3.44
CA GLY A 58 8.99 -5.10 4.34
C GLY A 58 8.10 -5.87 5.32
N GLU A 59 8.31 -5.67 6.60
CA GLU A 59 7.61 -6.41 7.67
C GLU A 59 6.18 -5.90 7.96
N ASN A 60 5.81 -4.70 7.46
CA ASN A 60 4.52 -4.08 7.70
C ASN A 60 3.41 -4.70 6.84
N ARG A 61 2.99 -5.91 7.20
CA ARG A 61 1.96 -6.66 6.45
C ARG A 61 0.52 -6.30 6.81
N ARG A 62 0.30 -5.56 7.90
CA ARG A 62 -1.03 -5.14 8.33
C ARG A 62 -0.98 -3.87 9.14
N GLN A 63 -1.74 -2.86 8.73
CA GLN A 63 -1.85 -1.56 9.40
C GLN A 63 -3.31 -1.17 9.57
N ILE A 64 -3.63 -0.61 10.73
CA ILE A 64 -4.94 0.01 10.97
C ILE A 64 -4.84 1.47 10.59
N VAL A 65 -5.54 1.87 9.53
CA VAL A 65 -5.56 3.25 9.02
C VAL A 65 -6.62 4.08 9.71
N LEU A 66 -7.83 3.50 9.89
CA LEU A 66 -8.96 4.16 10.51
C LEU A 66 -9.62 3.24 11.53
N LYS A 67 -10.24 3.83 12.54
CA LYS A 67 -11.07 3.11 13.52
C LYS A 67 -12.52 3.10 13.05
N GLY A 68 -13.16 1.94 13.11
CA GLY A 68 -14.58 1.75 12.84
C GLY A 68 -15.48 2.39 13.90
N GLY A 69 -16.77 2.46 13.62
CA GLY A 69 -17.77 2.94 14.54
C GLY A 69 -17.93 1.99 15.75
N ARG A 70 -18.03 2.57 16.94
CA ARG A 70 -18.26 1.83 18.19
C ARG A 70 -19.75 1.68 18.47
N GLY A 71 -20.15 0.50 18.93
CA GLY A 71 -21.51 0.24 19.42
C GLY A 71 -21.85 1.08 20.64
N GLY A 72 -23.09 1.53 20.71
CA GLY A 72 -23.60 2.32 21.83
C GLY A 72 -23.79 1.47 23.09
N LYS A 73 -23.62 2.09 24.27
CA LYS A 73 -23.84 1.44 25.55
C LYS A 73 -25.33 1.18 25.76
N GLY A 74 -25.67 -0.02 26.20
CA GLY A 74 -27.04 -0.41 26.57
C GLY A 74 -27.58 0.34 27.79
N ASN A 75 -28.88 0.31 27.98
CA ASN A 75 -29.58 1.03 29.03
C ASN A 75 -29.12 0.72 30.47
N GLN A 76 -28.51 -0.44 30.71
CA GLN A 76 -27.97 -0.80 32.03
C GLN A 76 -26.92 0.17 32.57
N HIS A 77 -26.14 0.84 31.68
CA HIS A 77 -25.12 1.79 32.08
C HIS A 77 -25.67 3.13 32.58
N TYR A 78 -26.95 3.35 32.37
CA TYR A 78 -27.67 4.56 32.76
C TYR A 78 -28.62 4.31 33.93
N ALA A 79 -28.57 3.10 34.52
CA ALA A 79 -29.35 2.79 35.71
C ALA A 79 -28.82 3.53 36.93
N THR A 80 -29.71 4.17 37.65
CA THR A 80 -29.45 4.87 38.91
C THR A 80 -30.30 4.30 40.01
N ALA A 81 -30.04 4.64 41.29
CA ALA A 81 -30.82 4.21 42.41
C ALA A 81 -32.32 4.58 42.28
N THR A 82 -32.60 5.70 41.66
CA THR A 82 -33.99 6.20 41.43
C THR A 82 -34.59 5.72 40.11
N MET A 83 -33.75 5.33 39.13
CA MET A 83 -34.19 4.86 37.80
C MET A 83 -33.51 3.52 37.49
N GLN A 84 -34.02 2.43 37.97
CA GLN A 84 -33.42 1.10 37.80
C GLN A 84 -33.56 0.53 36.39
N VAL A 85 -34.54 0.97 35.59
CA VAL A 85 -34.78 0.53 34.22
C VAL A 85 -34.91 1.77 33.30
N PRO A 86 -33.78 2.38 32.89
CA PRO A 86 -33.82 3.50 31.96
C PRO A 86 -34.39 3.06 30.60
N LYS A 87 -35.20 3.95 29.99
CA LYS A 87 -35.81 3.69 28.67
C LYS A 87 -34.91 4.14 27.50
N TYR A 88 -33.74 4.72 27.79
CA TYR A 88 -32.78 5.24 26.80
C TYR A 88 -31.48 4.44 26.82
N ALA A 89 -30.82 4.41 25.69
CA ALA A 89 -29.49 3.83 25.49
C ALA A 89 -28.64 4.80 24.65
N GLN A 90 -27.36 4.55 24.58
CA GLN A 90 -26.46 5.38 23.81
C GLN A 90 -26.58 5.05 22.31
N PRO A 91 -26.68 6.04 21.42
CA PRO A 91 -26.56 5.81 19.98
C PRO A 91 -25.17 5.26 19.64
N GLY A 92 -25.07 4.50 18.56
CA GLY A 92 -23.78 4.06 18.04
C GLY A 92 -22.94 5.26 17.58
N GLN A 93 -21.63 5.12 17.66
CA GLN A 93 -20.70 6.12 17.17
C GLN A 93 -20.46 5.89 15.68
N PRO A 94 -20.44 6.95 14.86
CA PRO A 94 -20.13 6.83 13.44
C PRO A 94 -18.66 6.42 13.24
N ALA A 95 -18.36 5.77 12.12
CA ALA A 95 -17.01 5.49 11.68
C ALA A 95 -16.31 6.80 11.26
N GLN A 96 -14.98 6.80 11.34
CA GLN A 96 -14.16 7.89 10.82
C GLN A 96 -14.08 7.78 9.29
N GLU A 97 -14.10 8.92 8.60
CA GLU A 97 -13.89 9.00 7.15
C GLU A 97 -12.58 9.74 6.88
N LEU A 98 -11.83 9.26 5.92
CA LEU A 98 -10.59 9.88 5.45
C LEU A 98 -10.42 9.62 3.95
N GLU A 99 -10.02 10.65 3.23
CA GLU A 99 -9.59 10.51 1.86
C GLU A 99 -8.08 10.22 1.83
N VAL A 100 -7.70 9.10 1.21
CA VAL A 100 -6.31 8.65 1.15
C VAL A 100 -5.85 8.47 -0.28
N LEU A 101 -4.60 8.83 -0.52
CA LEU A 101 -3.88 8.53 -1.75
C LEU A 101 -3.07 7.26 -1.55
N LEU A 102 -3.30 6.26 -2.40
CA LEU A 102 -2.52 5.02 -2.43
C LEU A 102 -1.50 5.13 -3.56
N GLU A 103 -0.23 5.17 -3.21
CA GLU A 103 0.88 5.21 -4.16
C GLU A 103 1.66 3.90 -4.10
N LEU A 104 1.74 3.19 -5.23
CA LEU A 104 2.55 1.99 -5.33
C LEU A 104 3.98 2.38 -5.71
N LYS A 105 4.94 2.12 -4.81
CA LYS A 105 6.37 2.47 -4.97
C LYS A 105 7.25 1.30 -5.40
N VAL A 106 6.68 0.20 -5.84
CA VAL A 106 7.44 -0.92 -6.41
C VAL A 106 7.71 -0.61 -7.89
N ILE A 107 8.98 -0.66 -8.29
CA ILE A 107 9.41 -0.40 -9.65
C ILE A 107 9.36 -1.70 -10.47
N ALA A 108 9.88 -2.78 -9.92
CA ALA A 108 9.99 -4.07 -10.57
C ALA A 108 10.18 -5.20 -9.53
N ASP A 109 9.91 -6.43 -9.94
CA ASP A 109 10.18 -7.61 -9.12
C ASP A 109 11.68 -7.90 -9.07
N VAL A 110 12.38 -7.63 -10.20
CA VAL A 110 13.82 -7.88 -10.34
C VAL A 110 14.51 -6.65 -10.89
N GLY A 111 15.60 -6.22 -10.24
CA GLY A 111 16.48 -5.15 -10.71
C GLY A 111 17.76 -5.72 -11.32
N LEU A 112 18.14 -5.26 -12.51
CA LEU A 112 19.44 -5.54 -13.12
C LEU A 112 20.46 -4.51 -12.68
N VAL A 113 21.56 -4.99 -12.15
CA VAL A 113 22.65 -4.19 -11.61
C VAL A 113 23.96 -4.62 -12.26
N GLY A 114 24.82 -3.69 -12.62
CA GLY A 114 26.11 -3.98 -13.23
C GLY A 114 26.71 -2.77 -13.92
N PHE A 115 27.97 -2.90 -14.35
CA PHE A 115 28.70 -1.83 -15.02
C PHE A 115 28.03 -1.36 -16.33
N PRO A 116 28.30 -0.13 -16.79
CA PRO A 116 27.89 0.29 -18.12
C PRO A 116 28.45 -0.68 -19.20
N ASN A 117 27.64 -0.91 -20.23
CA ASN A 117 28.02 -1.73 -21.40
C ASN A 117 28.32 -3.22 -21.14
N VAL A 118 28.00 -3.76 -19.96
CA VAL A 118 28.14 -5.23 -19.69
C VAL A 118 27.02 -6.06 -20.32
N GLY A 119 26.06 -5.43 -20.98
CA GLY A 119 24.99 -6.16 -21.68
C GLY A 119 23.64 -6.23 -20.96
N LYS A 120 23.40 -5.46 -19.89
CA LYS A 120 22.11 -5.44 -19.15
C LYS A 120 20.91 -5.26 -20.07
N SER A 121 20.93 -4.21 -20.89
CA SER A 121 19.83 -3.91 -21.82
C SER A 121 19.68 -4.96 -22.91
N THR A 122 20.78 -5.58 -23.33
CA THR A 122 20.77 -6.70 -24.27
C THR A 122 20.16 -7.95 -23.62
N PHE A 123 20.51 -8.22 -22.37
CA PHE A 123 19.91 -9.30 -21.60
C PHE A 123 18.40 -9.06 -21.46
N LEU A 124 18.00 -7.84 -21.01
CA LEU A 124 16.60 -7.47 -20.86
C LEU A 124 15.82 -7.69 -22.16
N SER A 125 16.33 -7.25 -23.31
CA SER A 125 15.66 -7.41 -24.61
C SER A 125 15.57 -8.87 -25.07
N ARG A 126 16.40 -9.76 -24.55
CA ARG A 126 16.38 -11.19 -24.91
C ARG A 126 15.43 -12.01 -24.07
N VAL A 127 15.26 -11.65 -22.79
CA VAL A 127 14.43 -12.40 -21.86
C VAL A 127 12.98 -11.91 -21.79
N THR A 128 12.71 -10.72 -22.32
CA THR A 128 11.37 -10.14 -22.33
C THR A 128 10.64 -10.45 -23.63
N ASN A 129 9.32 -10.71 -23.53
CA ASN A 129 8.48 -11.06 -24.68
C ASN A 129 8.10 -9.85 -25.55
N ALA A 130 8.28 -8.64 -25.05
CA ALA A 130 8.02 -7.40 -25.73
C ALA A 130 9.22 -6.46 -25.62
N GLN A 131 9.31 -5.47 -26.53
CA GLN A 131 10.35 -4.45 -26.42
C GLN A 131 10.26 -3.75 -25.05
N PRO A 132 11.40 -3.63 -24.32
CA PRO A 132 11.44 -2.92 -23.05
C PRO A 132 10.90 -1.50 -23.21
N LYS A 133 10.08 -1.07 -22.25
CA LYS A 133 9.48 0.27 -22.23
C LYS A 133 10.19 1.13 -21.19
N ILE A 134 10.53 2.35 -21.57
CA ILE A 134 11.01 3.37 -20.64
C ILE A 134 9.82 3.80 -19.79
N ALA A 135 9.93 3.68 -18.48
CA ALA A 135 8.90 4.11 -17.55
C ALA A 135 9.35 5.37 -16.82
N ASN A 136 8.52 6.41 -16.90
CA ASN A 136 8.73 7.64 -16.15
C ASN A 136 7.92 7.58 -14.86
N TYR A 137 8.58 7.34 -13.76
CA TYR A 137 7.97 7.40 -12.44
C TYR A 137 8.25 8.77 -11.79
N HIS A 138 7.24 9.44 -11.28
CA HIS A 138 7.37 10.76 -10.64
C HIS A 138 8.31 10.76 -9.42
N PHE A 139 8.63 9.61 -8.88
CA PHE A 139 9.52 9.42 -7.74
C PHE A 139 10.92 8.92 -8.11
N THR A 140 11.25 8.81 -9.39
CA THR A 140 12.58 8.39 -9.87
C THR A 140 13.23 9.52 -10.68
N THR A 141 14.49 9.81 -10.39
CA THR A 141 15.30 10.75 -11.19
C THR A 141 15.80 10.12 -12.48
N LEU A 142 15.86 8.78 -12.51
CA LEU A 142 16.27 7.98 -13.66
C LEU A 142 15.05 7.19 -14.16
N SER A 143 14.89 7.12 -15.49
CA SER A 143 13.83 6.36 -16.14
C SER A 143 14.31 4.94 -16.41
N PRO A 144 13.91 3.93 -15.62
CA PRO A 144 14.33 2.56 -15.84
C PRO A 144 13.68 1.97 -17.11
N ASN A 145 14.41 1.10 -17.77
CA ASN A 145 13.84 0.27 -18.84
C ASN A 145 13.17 -0.95 -18.20
N LEU A 146 11.88 -1.12 -18.43
CA LEU A 146 11.11 -2.23 -17.90
C LEU A 146 10.81 -3.26 -18.96
N GLY A 147 10.97 -4.53 -18.60
CA GLY A 147 10.56 -5.65 -19.42
C GLY A 147 9.72 -6.64 -18.62
N VAL A 148 8.73 -7.24 -19.25
CA VAL A 148 7.90 -8.28 -18.65
C VAL A 148 8.38 -9.63 -19.16
N VAL A 149 8.63 -10.55 -18.23
CA VAL A 149 8.98 -11.95 -18.52
C VAL A 149 7.78 -12.79 -18.13
N ASP A 150 7.25 -13.54 -19.09
CA ASP A 150 6.19 -14.51 -18.84
C ASP A 150 6.79 -15.86 -18.51
N THR A 151 6.25 -16.49 -17.49
CA THR A 151 6.60 -17.85 -17.06
C THR A 151 5.37 -18.70 -16.89
N ASP A 152 5.50 -20.02 -16.86
CA ASP A 152 4.38 -20.96 -16.69
C ASP A 152 3.56 -20.72 -15.41
N ASN A 153 4.18 -20.12 -14.39
CA ASN A 153 3.55 -19.83 -13.10
C ASN A 153 3.12 -18.35 -12.94
N GLY A 154 3.14 -17.55 -14.00
CA GLY A 154 2.86 -16.11 -13.99
C GLY A 154 4.03 -15.31 -14.54
N GLY A 155 3.83 -14.01 -14.74
CA GLY A 155 4.85 -13.08 -15.21
C GLY A 155 5.48 -12.28 -14.07
N PHE A 156 6.70 -11.79 -14.29
CA PHE A 156 7.36 -10.83 -13.41
C PHE A 156 8.02 -9.70 -14.22
N VAL A 157 8.24 -8.58 -13.56
CA VAL A 157 8.81 -7.38 -14.17
C VAL A 157 10.29 -7.28 -13.84
N ILE A 158 11.12 -7.10 -14.86
CA ILE A 158 12.55 -6.80 -14.71
C ILE A 158 12.78 -5.33 -15.06
N ALA A 159 13.54 -4.63 -14.21
CA ALA A 159 13.99 -3.27 -14.48
C ALA A 159 15.49 -3.25 -14.75
N ASP A 160 15.91 -2.61 -15.85
CA ASP A 160 17.28 -2.18 -16.03
C ASP A 160 17.42 -0.77 -15.43
N ILE A 161 18.19 -0.67 -14.35
CA ILE A 161 18.41 0.58 -13.63
C ILE A 161 19.74 1.18 -14.13
N PRO A 162 19.69 2.19 -15.01
CA PRO A 162 20.89 2.82 -15.53
C PRO A 162 21.63 3.64 -14.46
N GLY A 163 22.91 3.82 -14.61
CA GLY A 163 23.68 4.83 -13.86
C GLY A 163 24.26 4.41 -12.53
N LEU A 164 24.40 3.10 -12.25
CA LEU A 164 24.89 2.62 -10.97
C LEU A 164 26.36 2.94 -10.67
N ILE A 165 27.17 3.18 -11.69
CA ILE A 165 28.63 3.22 -11.54
C ILE A 165 29.24 4.50 -12.13
N GLU A 166 28.55 5.22 -13.01
CA GLU A 166 29.10 6.46 -13.59
C GLU A 166 29.32 7.59 -12.58
N GLY A 167 28.68 7.54 -11.38
CA GLY A 167 28.86 8.54 -10.33
C GLY A 167 29.43 8.01 -9.01
N ALA A 168 29.53 6.70 -8.84
CA ALA A 168 30.02 6.11 -7.60
C ALA A 168 31.52 6.36 -7.37
N SER A 169 32.29 6.56 -8.45
CA SER A 169 33.71 6.90 -8.40
C SER A 169 33.98 8.38 -8.09
N GLU A 170 32.98 9.24 -8.25
CA GLU A 170 33.15 10.70 -8.06
C GLU A 170 32.60 11.22 -6.73
N GLY A 171 32.10 10.35 -5.85
CA GLY A 171 31.76 10.69 -4.46
C GLY A 171 30.55 11.62 -4.29
N VAL A 172 29.80 11.94 -5.33
CA VAL A 172 28.71 12.91 -5.29
C VAL A 172 27.35 12.20 -5.24
N GLY A 173 26.79 12.06 -4.03
CA GLY A 173 25.33 12.04 -3.78
C GLY A 173 24.45 10.93 -4.36
N LEU A 174 24.90 10.17 -5.34
CA LEU A 174 24.09 9.17 -6.07
C LEU A 174 23.81 7.88 -5.29
N GLY A 175 24.55 7.61 -4.22
CA GLY A 175 24.39 6.38 -3.43
C GLY A 175 23.03 6.25 -2.73
N HIS A 176 22.49 7.34 -2.22
CA HIS A 176 21.20 7.29 -1.50
C HIS A 176 19.97 7.16 -2.41
N GLU A 177 20.00 7.80 -3.57
CA GLU A 177 18.91 7.67 -4.54
C GLU A 177 18.88 6.28 -5.17
N PHE A 178 20.06 5.73 -5.43
CA PHE A 178 20.22 4.38 -5.93
C PHE A 178 19.74 3.32 -4.92
N LEU A 179 20.12 3.42 -3.65
CA LEU A 179 19.64 2.51 -2.61
C LEU A 179 18.11 2.52 -2.53
N ARG A 180 17.48 3.67 -2.69
CA ARG A 180 16.00 3.76 -2.77
C ARG A 180 15.41 3.00 -3.96
N HIS A 181 16.12 2.88 -5.07
CA HIS A 181 15.65 2.11 -6.23
C HIS A 181 15.80 0.61 -6.01
N ILE A 182 16.88 0.20 -5.35
CA ILE A 182 17.10 -1.19 -4.94
C ILE A 182 16.06 -1.64 -3.93
N GLU A 183 15.78 -0.83 -2.91
CA GLU A 183 14.76 -1.12 -1.89
C GLU A 183 13.34 -1.30 -2.47
N ARG A 184 13.13 -0.91 -3.72
CA ARG A 184 11.87 -1.03 -4.45
C ARG A 184 11.83 -2.17 -5.45
N THR A 185 12.83 -3.04 -5.42
CA THR A 185 12.86 -4.30 -6.17
C THR A 185 12.89 -5.47 -5.19
N LEU A 186 12.17 -6.54 -5.50
CA LEU A 186 12.11 -7.72 -4.64
C LEU A 186 13.40 -8.54 -4.69
N SER A 187 14.13 -8.48 -5.81
CA SER A 187 15.36 -9.21 -6.03
C SER A 187 16.31 -8.44 -6.93
N LEU A 188 17.60 -8.75 -6.85
CA LEU A 188 18.64 -8.15 -7.68
C LEU A 188 19.41 -9.22 -8.43
N ILE A 189 19.68 -8.96 -9.71
CA ILE A 189 20.60 -9.73 -10.54
C ILE A 189 21.80 -8.85 -10.89
N HIS A 190 22.96 -9.29 -10.47
CA HIS A 190 24.23 -8.66 -10.82
C HIS A 190 24.77 -9.30 -12.12
N ILE A 191 25.07 -8.47 -13.11
CA ILE A 191 25.65 -8.87 -14.40
C ILE A 191 27.06 -8.30 -14.53
#